data_53b9c84f549dc821c1e2a76fd69333a7
#
_entry.id   53b9c84f549dc821c1e2a76fd69333a7
#
_cell.length_a   1.000
_cell.length_b   1.000
_cell.length_c   1.000
_cell.angle_alpha   90.00
_cell.angle_beta   90.00
_cell.angle_gamma   90.00
#
_symmetry.space_group_name_H-M   'P 1'
#
loop_
_entity.id
_entity.type
_entity.pdbx_description
1 polymer ?
#
loop_
_entity_poly.entity_id
_entity_poly.type
_entity_poly.pdbx_seq_one_letter_code
_entity_poly.pdbx_strand_id
1 'polypeptide(L)'
;MNNFTMNAYEMKRDLLNFSKKISNGVNHPTSKFVMDMQFGLAKSGSCLISEIARSLNEEIKLNYTIERLCDNLSNMYDEESNTIWNNYLKEVKKNVDLDNSIVLFDDSDINKEYSRKLEDLDRVIDASSTDKRIVNGYHVCEATILTKNEKQPLSIYSKIYSCKSNNFESKNKYTMESIKAAEELVGDNFIGVFDRGYDDNKIIHHMSKHKFVIRLDNERVLLFKGKRHSVEEIAQGRKGKIKMKALFDDNEEKELKISYTKVKLPYNKKEYTLVIVYGLSEEHPMKLLTNLEYAKKENVIKIVRLYLSRWRIEEHFRGKKQEYDFENMRVRTLKSMNNLNMMLTIHLGYMAMLSDKIDKKLLVIKIIEASKSLKGKIIVWLSQMARGIKEILKYCHTGIKEWQEIEHQEKIKQLQLVL
;
A
#
# COMPACT_ATOMS: atom_id res chain seq x y z
N MET A 1 -11.06 -21.42 -30.06
CA MET A 1 -10.38 -21.19 -28.78
C MET A 1 -11.43 -20.74 -27.78
N ASN A 2 -11.52 -21.40 -26.63
CA ASN A 2 -12.44 -20.98 -25.57
C ASN A 2 -12.09 -19.57 -25.08
N ASN A 3 -13.10 -18.72 -24.84
CA ASN A 3 -12.93 -17.34 -24.33
C ASN A 3 -11.99 -17.26 -23.11
N PHE A 4 -11.94 -18.29 -22.27
CA PHE A 4 -11.03 -18.38 -21.11
C PHE A 4 -9.56 -18.46 -21.49
N THR A 5 -9.18 -19.16 -22.55
CA THR A 5 -7.78 -19.24 -22.99
C THR A 5 -7.29 -17.89 -23.52
N MET A 6 -8.16 -17.15 -24.21
CA MET A 6 -7.84 -15.81 -24.71
C MET A 6 -7.66 -14.80 -23.57
N ASN A 7 -8.52 -14.84 -22.56
CA ASN A 7 -8.40 -13.98 -21.38
C ASN A 7 -7.11 -14.28 -20.58
N ALA A 8 -6.73 -15.55 -20.44
CA ALA A 8 -5.50 -15.94 -19.78
C ALA A 8 -4.25 -15.45 -20.54
N TYR A 9 -4.29 -15.51 -21.87
CA TYR A 9 -3.21 -14.96 -22.71
C TYR A 9 -3.11 -13.43 -22.58
N GLU A 10 -4.22 -12.71 -22.69
CA GLU A 10 -4.26 -11.25 -22.53
C GLU A 10 -3.74 -10.82 -21.15
N MET A 11 -4.19 -11.48 -20.08
CA MET A 11 -3.77 -11.21 -18.70
C MET A 11 -2.27 -11.46 -18.54
N LYS A 12 -1.77 -12.60 -18.99
CA LYS A 12 -0.34 -12.93 -18.96
C LYS A 12 0.49 -11.90 -19.71
N ARG A 13 0.09 -11.54 -20.93
CA ARG A 13 0.76 -10.54 -21.76
C ARG A 13 0.83 -9.18 -21.08
N ASP A 14 -0.29 -8.68 -20.53
CA ASP A 14 -0.34 -7.36 -19.86
C ASP A 14 0.58 -7.33 -18.64
N LEU A 15 0.56 -8.40 -17.84
CA LEU A 15 1.41 -8.55 -16.65
C LEU A 15 2.90 -8.64 -17.02
N LEU A 16 3.27 -9.42 -18.02
CA LEU A 16 4.66 -9.54 -18.46
C LEU A 16 5.18 -8.25 -19.10
N ASN A 17 4.35 -7.53 -19.84
CA ASN A 17 4.71 -6.21 -20.37
C ASN A 17 4.96 -5.20 -19.25
N PHE A 18 4.17 -5.22 -18.17
CA PHE A 18 4.43 -4.42 -16.99
C PHE A 18 5.74 -4.85 -16.32
N SER A 19 5.96 -6.16 -16.13
CA SER A 19 7.17 -6.71 -15.52
C SER A 19 8.44 -6.30 -16.28
N LYS A 20 8.41 -6.28 -17.61
CA LYS A 20 9.51 -5.80 -18.45
C LYS A 20 9.80 -4.31 -18.23
N LYS A 21 8.77 -3.49 -18.11
CA LYS A 21 8.95 -2.05 -17.86
C LYS A 21 9.67 -1.80 -16.55
N ILE A 22 9.25 -2.49 -15.47
CA ILE A 22 9.86 -2.30 -14.15
C ILE A 22 11.24 -2.92 -14.05
N SER A 23 11.57 -3.96 -14.82
CA SER A 23 12.89 -4.59 -14.86
C SER A 23 13.82 -4.03 -15.95
N ASN A 24 13.44 -2.91 -16.58
CA ASN A 24 14.31 -2.27 -17.57
C ASN A 24 15.59 -1.73 -16.91
N GLY A 25 16.75 -2.07 -17.48
CA GLY A 25 18.05 -1.63 -16.98
C GLY A 25 18.69 -2.54 -15.94
N VAL A 26 18.05 -3.66 -15.53
CA VAL A 26 18.70 -4.72 -14.75
C VAL A 26 19.22 -5.83 -15.69
N ASN A 27 20.09 -6.71 -15.17
CA ASN A 27 20.59 -7.84 -15.94
C ASN A 27 19.47 -8.86 -16.28
N HIS A 28 19.73 -9.73 -17.26
CA HIS A 28 18.75 -10.69 -17.74
C HIS A 28 18.26 -11.69 -16.65
N PRO A 29 19.11 -12.29 -15.79
CA PRO A 29 18.66 -13.15 -14.69
C PRO A 29 17.70 -12.43 -13.72
N THR A 30 18.03 -11.20 -13.32
CA THR A 30 17.16 -10.38 -12.44
C THR A 30 15.87 -10.00 -13.16
N SER A 31 15.89 -9.64 -14.44
CA SER A 31 14.67 -9.37 -15.21
C SER A 31 13.78 -10.60 -15.30
N LYS A 32 14.35 -11.79 -15.54
CA LYS A 32 13.60 -13.06 -15.51
C LYS A 32 13.00 -13.30 -14.12
N PHE A 33 13.77 -13.09 -13.06
CA PHE A 33 13.29 -13.23 -11.68
C PHE A 33 12.09 -12.32 -11.39
N VAL A 34 12.14 -11.04 -11.80
CA VAL A 34 11.01 -10.11 -11.65
C VAL A 34 9.76 -10.65 -12.36
N MET A 35 9.91 -11.15 -13.60
CA MET A 35 8.77 -11.74 -14.34
C MET A 35 8.24 -12.99 -13.66
N ASP A 36 9.10 -13.89 -13.19
CA ASP A 36 8.75 -15.10 -12.43
C ASP A 36 7.95 -14.73 -11.17
N MET A 37 8.44 -13.74 -10.39
CA MET A 37 7.76 -13.30 -9.16
C MET A 37 6.41 -12.67 -9.45
N GLN A 38 6.31 -11.76 -10.42
CA GLN A 38 5.05 -11.10 -10.74
C GLN A 38 4.00 -12.11 -11.26
N PHE A 39 4.39 -13.01 -12.15
CA PHE A 39 3.50 -14.06 -12.64
C PHE A 39 3.13 -15.07 -11.55
N GLY A 40 4.10 -15.49 -10.75
CA GLY A 40 3.88 -16.43 -9.65
C GLY A 40 2.96 -15.87 -8.57
N LEU A 41 3.15 -14.62 -8.15
CA LEU A 41 2.24 -13.91 -7.22
C LEU A 41 0.82 -13.83 -7.79
N ALA A 42 0.67 -13.41 -9.04
CA ALA A 42 -0.62 -13.28 -9.69
C ALA A 42 -1.40 -14.61 -9.79
N LYS A 43 -0.69 -15.70 -10.09
CA LYS A 43 -1.31 -17.01 -10.29
C LYS A 43 -1.51 -17.78 -9.00
N SER A 44 -0.56 -17.73 -8.06
CA SER A 44 -0.69 -18.43 -6.77
C SER A 44 -1.62 -17.69 -5.79
N GLY A 45 -1.59 -16.35 -5.79
CA GLY A 45 -2.19 -15.53 -4.74
C GLY A 45 -1.52 -15.80 -3.39
N SER A 46 -0.19 -15.96 -3.34
CA SER A 46 0.53 -16.26 -2.11
C SER A 46 1.97 -15.75 -2.15
N CYS A 47 2.49 -15.32 -1.00
CA CYS A 47 3.90 -14.99 -0.78
C CYS A 47 4.77 -16.22 -0.44
N LEU A 48 4.21 -17.42 -0.37
CA LEU A 48 5.00 -18.63 -0.19
C LEU A 48 5.78 -18.96 -1.46
N ILE A 49 7.10 -18.96 -1.37
CA ILE A 49 7.97 -19.22 -2.54
C ILE A 49 7.68 -20.58 -3.18
N SER A 50 7.29 -21.58 -2.37
CA SER A 50 6.88 -22.88 -2.89
C SER A 50 5.61 -22.81 -3.76
N GLU A 51 4.64 -21.97 -3.42
CA GLU A 51 3.43 -21.77 -4.21
C GLU A 51 3.70 -20.96 -5.49
N ILE A 52 4.54 -19.93 -5.36
CA ILE A 52 5.05 -19.17 -6.51
C ILE A 52 5.76 -20.13 -7.48
N ALA A 53 6.69 -20.95 -6.99
CA ALA A 53 7.45 -21.90 -7.80
C ALA A 53 6.55 -22.93 -8.49
N ARG A 54 5.54 -23.49 -7.81
CA ARG A 54 4.53 -24.40 -8.41
C ARG A 54 3.77 -23.70 -9.54
N SER A 55 3.45 -22.42 -9.37
CA SER A 55 2.69 -21.64 -10.36
C SER A 55 3.46 -21.40 -11.64
N LEU A 56 4.82 -21.41 -11.59
CA LEU A 56 5.67 -21.26 -12.77
C LEU A 56 5.64 -22.48 -13.67
N ASN A 57 5.32 -23.67 -13.14
CA ASN A 57 5.22 -24.92 -13.86
C ASN A 57 6.46 -25.21 -14.76
N GLU A 58 7.67 -25.03 -14.20
CA GLU A 58 8.91 -25.32 -14.89
C GLU A 58 9.16 -26.83 -14.99
N GLU A 59 9.81 -27.30 -16.07
CA GLU A 59 10.11 -28.73 -16.32
C GLU A 59 11.20 -29.30 -15.41
N ILE A 60 11.84 -28.47 -14.58
CA ILE A 60 12.86 -28.88 -13.61
C ILE A 60 12.23 -29.29 -12.27
N LYS A 61 13.00 -29.96 -11.41
CA LYS A 61 12.53 -30.32 -10.06
C LYS A 61 12.14 -29.07 -9.28
N LEU A 62 11.00 -29.09 -8.64
CA LEU A 62 10.41 -27.95 -7.88
C LEU A 62 11.41 -27.31 -6.91
N ASN A 63 12.23 -28.11 -6.22
CA ASN A 63 13.23 -27.60 -5.28
C ASN A 63 14.23 -26.65 -5.94
N TYR A 64 14.69 -26.92 -7.16
CA TYR A 64 15.61 -26.03 -7.88
C TYR A 64 14.96 -24.69 -8.23
N THR A 65 13.66 -24.68 -8.58
CA THR A 65 12.92 -23.43 -8.78
C THR A 65 12.81 -22.66 -7.48
N ILE A 66 12.49 -23.32 -6.34
CA ILE A 66 12.41 -22.70 -5.02
C ILE A 66 13.77 -22.10 -4.61
N GLU A 67 14.86 -22.86 -4.72
CA GLU A 67 16.22 -22.42 -4.41
C GLU A 67 16.58 -21.20 -5.25
N ARG A 68 16.40 -21.27 -6.57
CA ARG A 68 16.65 -20.14 -7.49
C ARG A 68 15.90 -18.87 -7.08
N LEU A 69 14.63 -18.97 -6.73
CA LEU A 69 13.85 -17.81 -6.29
C LEU A 69 14.32 -17.26 -4.94
N CYS A 70 14.67 -18.14 -3.98
CA CYS A 70 15.21 -17.74 -2.69
C CYS A 70 16.58 -17.07 -2.83
N ASP A 71 17.45 -17.63 -3.69
CA ASP A 71 18.78 -17.07 -3.97
C ASP A 71 18.70 -15.68 -4.60
N ASN A 72 17.78 -15.49 -5.56
CA ASN A 72 17.53 -14.15 -6.11
C ASN A 72 17.04 -13.16 -5.06
N LEU A 73 16.13 -13.57 -4.16
CA LEU A 73 15.66 -12.71 -3.07
C LEU A 73 16.78 -12.32 -2.10
N SER A 74 17.74 -13.21 -1.83
CA SER A 74 18.82 -12.95 -0.88
C SER A 74 20.01 -12.22 -1.52
N ASN A 75 20.29 -12.48 -2.79
CA ASN A 75 21.51 -12.02 -3.45
C ASN A 75 21.30 -10.83 -4.40
N MET A 76 20.07 -10.44 -4.69
CA MET A 76 19.78 -9.26 -5.53
C MET A 76 20.52 -8.03 -4.99
N TYR A 77 21.28 -7.36 -5.86
CA TYR A 77 22.03 -6.17 -5.49
C TYR A 77 21.10 -5.01 -5.18
N ASP A 78 21.50 -4.14 -4.25
CA ASP A 78 20.70 -2.98 -3.87
C ASP A 78 20.49 -2.01 -5.05
N GLU A 79 21.44 -1.91 -5.96
CA GLU A 79 21.32 -1.13 -7.20
C GLU A 79 20.22 -1.67 -8.12
N GLU A 80 20.09 -2.99 -8.23
CA GLU A 80 19.03 -3.63 -9.02
C GLU A 80 17.67 -3.44 -8.40
N SER A 81 17.55 -3.66 -7.08
CA SER A 81 16.29 -3.45 -6.36
C SER A 81 15.84 -1.98 -6.43
N ASN A 82 16.77 -1.02 -6.30
CA ASN A 82 16.52 0.40 -6.48
C ASN A 82 16.10 0.74 -7.92
N THR A 83 16.73 0.11 -8.92
CA THR A 83 16.34 0.30 -10.34
C THR A 83 14.93 -0.17 -10.60
N ILE A 84 14.55 -1.36 -10.11
CA ILE A 84 13.20 -1.92 -10.22
C ILE A 84 12.20 -1.01 -9.54
N TRP A 85 12.49 -0.58 -8.30
CA TRP A 85 11.61 0.30 -7.54
C TRP A 85 11.43 1.66 -8.21
N ASN A 86 12.50 2.29 -8.68
CA ASN A 86 12.45 3.56 -9.40
C ASN A 86 11.66 3.46 -10.71
N ASN A 87 11.77 2.35 -11.44
CA ASN A 87 10.96 2.13 -12.64
C ASN A 87 9.48 1.95 -12.29
N TYR A 88 9.17 1.26 -11.19
CA TYR A 88 7.81 1.20 -10.67
C TYR A 88 7.28 2.59 -10.31
N LEU A 89 8.05 3.42 -9.60
CA LEU A 89 7.66 4.80 -9.26
C LEU A 89 7.43 5.67 -10.50
N LYS A 90 8.15 5.44 -11.61
CA LYS A 90 7.85 6.11 -12.90
C LYS A 90 6.45 5.74 -13.42
N GLU A 91 6.02 4.48 -13.25
CA GLU A 91 4.66 4.07 -13.62
C GLU A 91 3.63 4.67 -12.64
N VAL A 92 3.94 4.75 -11.34
CA VAL A 92 3.09 5.43 -10.34
C VAL A 92 2.85 6.89 -10.74
N LYS A 93 3.90 7.65 -11.08
CA LYS A 93 3.80 9.07 -11.51
C LYS A 93 2.79 9.32 -12.64
N LYS A 94 2.62 8.37 -13.55
CA LYS A 94 1.65 8.50 -14.67
C LYS A 94 0.20 8.38 -14.21
N ASN A 95 -0.05 7.81 -13.03
CA ASN A 95 -1.37 7.46 -12.53
C ASN A 95 -1.84 8.35 -11.36
N VAL A 96 -1.02 9.31 -10.91
CA VAL A 96 -1.33 10.21 -9.80
C VAL A 96 -1.45 11.67 -10.27
N ASP A 97 -2.14 12.50 -9.47
CA ASP A 97 -2.18 13.96 -9.67
C ASP A 97 -0.97 14.56 -8.92
N LEU A 98 0.01 15.06 -9.66
CA LEU A 98 1.25 15.61 -9.09
C LEU A 98 1.03 16.94 -8.35
N ASP A 99 -0.03 17.68 -8.65
CA ASP A 99 -0.30 19.00 -8.07
C ASP A 99 -1.14 18.92 -6.79
N ASN A 100 -1.97 17.86 -6.63
CA ASN A 100 -2.89 17.70 -5.52
C ASN A 100 -2.90 16.27 -4.97
N SER A 101 -1.73 15.67 -4.82
CA SER A 101 -1.59 14.29 -4.33
C SER A 101 -2.06 14.14 -2.89
N ILE A 102 -2.75 13.04 -2.61
CA ILE A 102 -3.08 12.60 -1.25
C ILE A 102 -2.17 11.42 -0.92
N VAL A 103 -1.36 11.56 0.13
CA VAL A 103 -0.45 10.52 0.60
C VAL A 103 -0.91 10.05 1.97
N LEU A 104 -1.14 8.75 2.10
CA LEU A 104 -1.57 8.09 3.32
C LEU A 104 -0.38 7.40 3.95
N PHE A 105 -0.18 7.62 5.25
CA PHE A 105 0.91 7.03 6.03
C PHE A 105 0.32 6.13 7.11
N ASP A 106 0.80 4.89 7.19
CA ASP A 106 0.36 3.96 8.22
C ASP A 106 1.42 2.89 8.48
N ASP A 107 1.42 2.34 9.69
CA ASP A 107 2.25 1.22 10.10
C ASP A 107 1.39 -0.03 10.27
N SER A 108 2.00 -1.18 10.02
CA SER A 108 1.40 -2.48 10.28
C SER A 108 2.44 -3.42 10.90
N ASP A 109 2.01 -4.60 11.26
CA ASP A 109 2.85 -5.68 11.77
C ASP A 109 2.77 -6.91 10.86
N ILE A 110 3.77 -7.77 10.98
CA ILE A 110 3.80 -9.12 10.40
C ILE A 110 3.94 -10.10 11.54
N ASN A 111 2.87 -10.83 11.84
CA ASN A 111 2.87 -11.81 12.91
C ASN A 111 3.68 -13.05 12.53
N LYS A 112 4.59 -13.46 13.42
CA LYS A 112 5.47 -14.63 13.29
C LYS A 112 5.48 -15.45 14.58
N GLU A 113 4.32 -15.63 15.20
CA GLU A 113 4.14 -16.19 16.55
C GLU A 113 5.00 -17.41 16.81
N TYR A 114 5.04 -18.36 15.86
CA TYR A 114 5.74 -19.65 16.02
C TYR A 114 7.18 -19.64 15.49
N SER A 115 7.63 -18.54 14.88
CA SER A 115 8.98 -18.45 14.34
C SER A 115 10.02 -18.25 15.45
N ARG A 116 11.21 -18.87 15.30
CA ARG A 116 12.31 -18.78 16.27
C ARG A 116 13.67 -18.45 15.67
N LYS A 117 13.83 -18.62 14.35
CA LYS A 117 15.14 -18.56 13.67
C LYS A 117 15.15 -17.55 12.51
N LEU A 118 14.31 -16.52 12.58
CA LEU A 118 14.34 -15.43 11.61
C LEU A 118 15.32 -14.35 12.10
N GLU A 119 15.98 -13.68 11.15
CA GLU A 119 16.92 -12.60 11.43
C GLU A 119 16.23 -11.47 12.20
N ASP A 120 16.85 -11.01 13.28
CA ASP A 120 16.38 -9.89 14.13
C ASP A 120 14.90 -9.98 14.53
N LEU A 121 14.40 -11.20 14.80
CA LEU A 121 13.00 -11.43 15.14
C LEU A 121 12.59 -10.63 16.37
N ASP A 122 11.62 -9.74 16.20
CA ASP A 122 11.15 -8.78 17.20
C ASP A 122 9.85 -9.22 17.88
N ARG A 123 9.30 -8.35 18.71
CA ARG A 123 8.01 -8.47 19.37
C ARG A 123 7.07 -7.38 18.87
N VAL A 124 5.90 -7.76 18.39
CA VAL A 124 4.87 -6.85 17.87
C VAL A 124 3.55 -7.09 18.60
N ILE A 125 2.68 -6.10 18.58
CA ILE A 125 1.32 -6.25 19.11
C ILE A 125 0.47 -6.84 17.98
N ASP A 126 -0.14 -8.00 18.22
CA ASP A 126 -1.10 -8.57 17.29
C ASP A 126 -2.37 -7.71 17.26
N ALA A 127 -2.44 -6.80 16.30
CA ALA A 127 -3.59 -5.91 16.13
C ALA A 127 -4.87 -6.66 15.69
N SER A 128 -4.75 -7.89 15.21
CA SER A 128 -5.89 -8.74 14.81
C SER A 128 -6.53 -9.47 15.99
N SER A 129 -5.82 -9.61 17.12
CA SER A 129 -6.35 -10.26 18.31
C SER A 129 -7.13 -9.27 19.19
N THR A 130 -8.25 -9.70 19.75
CA THR A 130 -9.04 -8.93 20.72
C THR A 130 -8.22 -8.55 21.97
N ASP A 131 -7.30 -9.41 22.37
CA ASP A 131 -6.50 -9.26 23.60
C ASP A 131 -5.20 -8.50 23.38
N LYS A 132 -4.94 -7.98 22.15
CA LYS A 132 -3.72 -7.26 21.77
C LYS A 132 -2.44 -7.97 22.25
N ARG A 133 -2.37 -9.28 22.03
CA ARG A 133 -1.23 -10.10 22.46
C ARG A 133 0.07 -9.62 21.84
N ILE A 134 1.15 -9.74 22.62
CA ILE A 134 2.49 -9.52 22.11
C ILE A 134 3.03 -10.83 21.55
N VAL A 135 3.31 -10.86 20.25
CA VAL A 135 3.80 -12.03 19.51
C VAL A 135 5.14 -11.72 18.84
N ASN A 136 5.83 -12.76 18.40
CA ASN A 136 7.00 -12.58 17.54
C ASN A 136 6.57 -12.00 16.18
N GLY A 137 7.37 -11.09 15.62
CA GLY A 137 7.02 -10.47 14.35
C GLY A 137 7.97 -9.36 13.89
N TYR A 138 7.50 -8.58 12.92
CA TYR A 138 8.21 -7.43 12.37
C TYR A 138 7.25 -6.26 12.19
N HIS A 139 7.79 -5.06 12.16
CA HIS A 139 7.05 -3.86 11.82
C HIS A 139 7.13 -3.58 10.31
N VAL A 140 6.08 -2.97 9.78
CA VAL A 140 6.03 -2.49 8.38
C VAL A 140 5.63 -1.03 8.41
N CYS A 141 6.48 -0.15 7.88
CA CYS A 141 6.12 1.24 7.62
C CYS A 141 5.80 1.40 6.14
N GLU A 142 4.65 1.99 5.84
CA GLU A 142 4.19 2.15 4.47
C GLU A 142 3.63 3.56 4.21
N ALA A 143 3.91 4.08 3.01
CA ALA A 143 3.25 5.25 2.48
C ALA A 143 2.62 4.92 1.14
N THR A 144 1.36 5.30 0.95
CA THR A 144 0.63 5.12 -0.31
C THR A 144 0.13 6.45 -0.83
N ILE A 145 0.18 6.64 -2.14
CA ILE A 145 -0.39 7.79 -2.83
C ILE A 145 -1.67 7.36 -3.55
N LEU A 146 -2.72 8.17 -3.50
CA LEU A 146 -3.96 7.86 -4.20
C LEU A 146 -3.86 8.17 -5.70
N THR A 147 -4.49 7.33 -6.52
CA THR A 147 -4.63 7.57 -7.96
C THR A 147 -5.41 8.87 -8.25
N LYS A 148 -5.35 9.38 -9.49
CA LYS A 148 -5.99 10.64 -9.92
C LYS A 148 -7.48 10.77 -9.55
N ASN A 149 -8.20 9.66 -9.51
CA ASN A 149 -9.59 9.62 -9.09
C ASN A 149 -9.78 9.38 -7.59
N GLU A 150 -8.69 9.42 -6.81
CA GLU A 150 -8.65 9.23 -5.35
C GLU A 150 -9.21 7.86 -4.89
N LYS A 151 -9.19 6.84 -5.77
CA LYS A 151 -9.80 5.54 -5.45
C LYS A 151 -8.82 4.48 -5.01
N GLN A 152 -7.63 4.42 -5.64
CA GLN A 152 -6.71 3.31 -5.44
C GLN A 152 -5.42 3.76 -4.75
N PRO A 153 -4.95 3.03 -3.72
CA PRO A 153 -3.66 3.29 -3.10
C PRO A 153 -2.53 2.66 -3.93
N LEU A 154 -1.53 3.46 -4.25
CA LEU A 154 -0.27 3.04 -4.88
C LEU A 154 0.84 3.24 -3.86
N SER A 155 1.49 2.17 -3.41
CA SER A 155 2.58 2.28 -2.45
C SER A 155 3.79 2.99 -3.06
N ILE A 156 4.32 3.95 -2.34
CA ILE A 156 5.51 4.73 -2.71
C ILE A 156 6.67 4.51 -1.74
N TYR A 157 6.41 3.90 -0.61
CA TYR A 157 7.39 3.45 0.37
C TYR A 157 6.81 2.26 1.12
N SER A 158 7.59 1.20 1.27
CA SER A 158 7.22 0.02 2.07
C SER A 158 8.46 -0.64 2.62
N LYS A 159 8.63 -0.65 3.94
CA LYS A 159 9.82 -1.17 4.61
C LYS A 159 9.44 -2.06 5.78
N ILE A 160 9.94 -3.30 5.74
CA ILE A 160 9.93 -4.21 6.89
C ILE A 160 11.16 -3.90 7.74
N TYR A 161 10.97 -3.72 9.04
CA TYR A 161 12.04 -3.45 9.98
C TYR A 161 11.81 -4.14 11.33
N SER A 162 12.90 -4.22 12.11
CA SER A 162 12.91 -4.75 13.47
C SER A 162 13.56 -3.74 14.41
N CYS A 163 13.00 -3.58 15.61
CA CYS A 163 13.63 -2.78 16.66
C CYS A 163 14.87 -3.48 17.26
N LYS A 164 15.09 -4.76 16.93
CA LYS A 164 16.28 -5.54 17.36
C LYS A 164 17.43 -5.46 16.36
N SER A 165 17.21 -4.90 15.18
CA SER A 165 18.28 -4.75 14.20
C SER A 165 19.36 -3.79 14.71
N ASN A 166 20.63 -4.15 14.49
CA ASN A 166 21.77 -3.32 14.88
C ASN A 166 21.73 -1.90 14.30
N ASN A 167 21.05 -1.72 13.16
CA ASN A 167 20.90 -0.45 12.47
C ASN A 167 19.60 0.29 12.82
N PHE A 168 18.83 -0.21 13.79
CA PHE A 168 17.60 0.45 14.22
C PHE A 168 17.92 1.69 15.05
N GLU A 169 17.38 2.82 14.65
CA GLU A 169 17.52 4.08 15.40
C GLU A 169 16.20 4.45 16.10
N SER A 170 15.11 4.51 15.35
CA SER A 170 13.77 4.80 15.88
C SER A 170 12.70 4.52 14.84
N LYS A 171 11.46 4.33 15.27
CA LYS A 171 10.29 4.26 14.37
C LYS A 171 10.13 5.55 13.55
N ASN A 172 10.36 6.70 14.15
CA ASN A 172 10.26 8.00 13.48
C ASN A 172 11.22 8.13 12.29
N LYS A 173 12.36 7.41 12.29
CA LYS A 173 13.27 7.38 11.14
C LYS A 173 12.55 6.85 9.89
N TYR A 174 11.87 5.71 9.99
CA TYR A 174 11.13 5.12 8.86
C TYR A 174 9.96 6.01 8.43
N THR A 175 9.27 6.65 9.37
CA THR A 175 8.26 7.68 9.05
C THR A 175 8.86 8.83 8.26
N MET A 176 10.03 9.35 8.67
CA MET A 176 10.69 10.44 7.94
C MET A 176 11.18 9.99 6.55
N GLU A 177 11.67 8.76 6.41
CA GLU A 177 12.03 8.17 5.11
C GLU A 177 10.80 8.05 4.19
N SER A 178 9.65 7.66 4.75
CA SER A 178 8.39 7.56 3.98
C SER A 178 7.88 8.93 3.52
N ILE A 179 8.00 9.97 4.36
CA ILE A 179 7.67 11.35 3.99
C ILE A 179 8.62 11.85 2.90
N LYS A 180 9.92 11.58 3.04
CA LYS A 180 10.92 11.92 2.03
C LYS A 180 10.65 11.25 0.69
N ALA A 181 10.21 9.99 0.68
CA ALA A 181 9.81 9.30 -0.54
C ALA A 181 8.63 10.00 -1.24
N ALA A 182 7.67 10.56 -0.48
CA ALA A 182 6.60 11.37 -1.05
C ALA A 182 7.15 12.70 -1.64
N GLU A 183 8.04 13.39 -0.91
CA GLU A 183 8.70 14.62 -1.37
C GLU A 183 9.49 14.39 -2.69
N GLU A 184 10.22 13.29 -2.78
CA GLU A 184 10.98 12.93 -3.99
C GLU A 184 10.08 12.58 -5.18
N LEU A 185 8.91 12.00 -4.91
CA LEU A 185 7.97 11.59 -5.97
C LEU A 185 7.17 12.76 -6.53
N VAL A 186 6.58 13.61 -5.66
CA VAL A 186 5.58 14.64 -6.02
C VAL A 186 5.96 16.06 -5.57
N GLY A 187 7.16 16.25 -4.99
CA GLY A 187 7.59 17.54 -4.45
C GLY A 187 6.80 17.93 -3.20
N ASP A 188 6.68 19.24 -2.96
CA ASP A 188 6.05 19.78 -1.75
C ASP A 188 4.51 19.86 -1.81
N ASN A 189 3.91 19.56 -2.95
CA ASN A 189 2.48 19.77 -3.22
C ASN A 189 1.60 18.55 -2.92
N PHE A 190 1.79 17.89 -1.77
CA PHE A 190 0.92 16.80 -1.36
C PHE A 190 0.21 17.10 -0.03
N ILE A 191 -0.86 16.37 0.23
CA ILE A 191 -1.57 16.37 1.51
C ILE A 191 -1.24 15.04 2.20
N GLY A 192 -0.47 15.10 3.31
CA GLY A 192 -0.19 13.94 4.14
C GLY A 192 -1.36 13.64 5.08
N VAL A 193 -1.79 12.39 5.14
CA VAL A 193 -2.83 11.92 6.05
C VAL A 193 -2.25 10.86 6.98
N PHE A 194 -2.37 11.09 8.29
CA PHE A 194 -1.72 10.28 9.33
C PHE A 194 -2.70 9.84 10.41
N ASP A 195 -2.55 8.62 10.91
CA ASP A 195 -3.31 8.14 12.05
C ASP A 195 -2.76 8.68 13.38
N ARG A 196 -3.44 8.34 14.47
CA ARG A 196 -3.10 8.74 15.84
C ARG A 196 -1.67 8.33 16.26
N GLY A 197 -1.16 7.21 15.76
CA GLY A 197 0.21 6.76 16.01
C GLY A 197 1.30 7.76 15.58
N TYR A 198 0.96 8.70 14.70
CA TYR A 198 1.86 9.74 14.20
C TYR A 198 1.69 11.09 14.90
N ASP A 199 0.95 11.17 16.03
CA ASP A 199 0.82 12.38 16.84
C ASP A 199 2.10 12.67 17.62
N ASP A 200 3.14 13.04 16.88
CA ASP A 200 4.48 13.36 17.37
C ASP A 200 4.90 14.77 16.95
N ASN A 201 5.56 15.49 17.86
CA ASN A 201 5.97 16.88 17.62
C ASN A 201 6.96 17.02 16.46
N LYS A 202 7.86 16.05 16.25
CA LYS A 202 8.84 16.06 15.16
C LYS A 202 8.14 15.88 13.82
N ILE A 203 7.17 14.96 13.75
CA ILE A 203 6.37 14.70 12.54
C ILE A 203 5.54 15.94 12.20
N ILE A 204 4.80 16.50 13.17
CA ILE A 204 3.98 17.70 12.94
C ILE A 204 4.86 18.91 12.54
N HIS A 205 6.05 19.05 13.15
CA HIS A 205 6.98 20.12 12.80
C HIS A 205 7.48 19.94 11.36
N HIS A 206 7.90 18.75 10.98
CA HIS A 206 8.35 18.47 9.61
C HIS A 206 7.23 18.72 8.61
N MET A 207 6.02 18.19 8.86
CA MET A 207 4.85 18.37 8.02
C MET A 207 4.30 19.80 8.00
N SER A 208 4.79 20.69 8.86
CA SER A 208 4.33 22.09 8.87
C SER A 208 4.68 22.87 7.59
N LYS A 209 5.59 22.39 6.76
CA LYS A 209 5.93 22.92 5.42
C LYS A 209 5.03 22.35 4.30
N HIS A 210 4.36 21.23 4.56
CA HIS A 210 3.41 20.58 3.67
C HIS A 210 1.97 20.77 4.17
N LYS A 211 1.00 20.35 3.38
CA LYS A 211 -0.39 20.21 3.82
C LYS A 211 -0.56 18.88 4.52
N PHE A 212 -1.30 18.84 5.64
CA PHE A 212 -1.51 17.60 6.37
C PHE A 212 -2.84 17.54 7.11
N VAL A 213 -3.25 16.31 7.43
CA VAL A 213 -4.31 15.97 8.38
C VAL A 213 -3.78 14.86 9.29
N ILE A 214 -3.68 15.12 10.59
CA ILE A 214 -3.20 14.14 11.59
C ILE A 214 -4.30 13.94 12.63
N ARG A 215 -4.63 12.69 12.94
CA ARG A 215 -5.49 12.37 14.09
C ARG A 215 -4.69 12.50 15.37
N LEU A 216 -5.23 13.23 16.33
CA LEU A 216 -4.59 13.47 17.62
C LEU A 216 -4.99 12.45 18.68
N ASP A 217 -4.10 12.23 19.64
CA ASP A 217 -4.43 11.54 20.88
C ASP A 217 -5.35 12.38 21.76
N ASN A 218 -6.17 11.74 22.58
CA ASN A 218 -7.15 12.41 23.43
C ASN A 218 -6.51 13.33 24.48
N GLU A 219 -5.34 12.96 24.97
CA GLU A 219 -4.59 13.68 25.98
C GLU A 219 -3.66 14.78 25.41
N ARG A 220 -3.59 14.89 24.08
CA ARG A 220 -2.77 15.91 23.43
C ARG A 220 -3.10 17.30 23.93
N VAL A 221 -2.11 18.03 24.44
CA VAL A 221 -2.27 19.40 24.95
C VAL A 221 -2.09 20.41 23.82
N LEU A 222 -3.06 21.32 23.67
CA LEU A 222 -3.05 22.43 22.73
C LEU A 222 -3.28 23.77 23.48
N LEU A 223 -2.89 24.86 22.84
CA LEU A 223 -3.24 26.21 23.27
C LEU A 223 -4.56 26.61 22.59
N PHE A 224 -5.61 26.74 23.39
CA PHE A 224 -6.93 27.20 22.96
C PHE A 224 -7.31 28.45 23.74
N LYS A 225 -7.60 29.54 23.04
CA LYS A 225 -7.89 30.88 23.66
C LYS A 225 -6.79 31.32 24.65
N GLY A 226 -5.52 31.04 24.33
CA GLY A 226 -4.37 31.43 25.16
C GLY A 226 -4.08 30.53 26.36
N LYS A 227 -4.91 29.51 26.64
CA LYS A 227 -4.73 28.57 27.76
C LYS A 227 -4.42 27.16 27.25
N ARG A 228 -3.74 26.37 28.06
CA ARG A 228 -3.49 24.96 27.81
C ARG A 228 -4.76 24.13 28.11
N HIS A 229 -5.15 23.31 27.17
CA HIS A 229 -6.26 22.36 27.29
C HIS A 229 -5.89 21.04 26.62
N SER A 230 -6.37 19.93 27.14
CA SER A 230 -6.35 18.69 26.39
C SER A 230 -7.31 18.79 25.19
N VAL A 231 -7.04 18.03 24.15
CA VAL A 231 -7.94 18.01 22.97
C VAL A 231 -9.31 17.47 23.34
N GLU A 232 -9.38 16.57 24.32
CA GLU A 232 -10.64 16.05 24.86
C GLU A 232 -11.48 17.12 25.53
N GLU A 233 -10.88 17.97 26.42
CA GLU A 233 -11.57 19.10 27.04
C GLU A 233 -12.13 20.08 26.00
N ILE A 234 -11.35 20.37 24.94
CA ILE A 234 -11.82 21.24 23.87
C ILE A 234 -13.01 20.60 23.15
N ALA A 235 -13.01 19.27 22.96
CA ALA A 235 -14.09 18.55 22.27
C ALA A 235 -15.36 18.51 23.09
N GLN A 236 -15.28 18.28 24.40
CA GLN A 236 -16.43 18.26 25.32
C GLN A 236 -17.17 19.60 25.37
N GLY A 237 -16.45 20.70 25.25
CA GLY A 237 -17.05 22.04 25.22
C GLY A 237 -17.74 22.43 23.90
N ARG A 238 -17.90 21.50 22.93
CA ARG A 238 -18.41 21.82 21.60
C ARG A 238 -19.53 20.86 21.18
N LYS A 239 -20.40 21.39 20.31
CA LYS A 239 -21.55 20.63 19.76
C LYS A 239 -21.47 20.67 18.25
N GLY A 240 -21.08 19.64 17.55
CA GLY A 240 -20.97 19.61 16.09
C GLY A 240 -22.16 20.26 15.36
N LYS A 241 -21.96 21.44 14.76
CA LYS A 241 -23.01 22.18 14.05
C LYS A 241 -23.08 21.85 12.56
N ILE A 242 -22.00 21.36 11.99
CA ILE A 242 -21.93 20.94 10.59
C ILE A 242 -22.32 19.48 10.51
N LYS A 243 -23.29 19.15 9.66
CA LYS A 243 -23.73 17.77 9.41
C LYS A 243 -23.12 17.27 8.12
N MET A 244 -22.67 16.02 8.11
CA MET A 244 -22.14 15.31 6.97
C MET A 244 -22.66 13.86 7.01
N LYS A 245 -23.02 13.30 5.86
CA LYS A 245 -23.28 11.89 5.70
C LYS A 245 -22.03 11.20 5.15
N ALA A 246 -21.65 10.08 5.72
CA ALA A 246 -20.56 9.23 5.29
C ALA A 246 -21.02 7.78 5.17
N LEU A 247 -20.61 7.13 4.10
CA LEU A 247 -20.85 5.72 3.86
C LEU A 247 -19.65 4.92 4.35
N PHE A 248 -19.89 3.85 5.10
CA PHE A 248 -18.89 2.95 5.66
C PHE A 248 -18.98 1.55 5.02
N ASP A 249 -18.00 0.69 5.29
CA ASP A 249 -17.81 -0.62 4.64
C ASP A 249 -19.01 -1.57 4.71
N ASP A 250 -19.88 -1.39 5.71
CA ASP A 250 -21.11 -2.16 5.90
C ASP A 250 -22.32 -1.64 5.11
N ASN A 251 -22.12 -0.68 4.19
CA ASN A 251 -23.16 0.09 3.51
C ASN A 251 -24.04 0.92 4.47
N GLU A 252 -23.58 1.12 5.70
CA GLU A 252 -24.27 1.95 6.68
C GLU A 252 -23.97 3.43 6.43
N GLU A 253 -24.99 4.21 6.16
CA GLU A 253 -24.87 5.67 6.06
C GLU A 253 -24.98 6.27 7.46
N LYS A 254 -23.86 6.83 7.99
CA LYS A 254 -23.85 7.50 9.30
C LYS A 254 -23.89 9.02 9.15
N GLU A 255 -24.75 9.68 9.94
CA GLU A 255 -24.73 11.13 10.06
C GLU A 255 -23.66 11.55 11.06
N LEU A 256 -22.62 12.21 10.57
CA LEU A 256 -21.54 12.77 11.37
C LEU A 256 -21.82 14.23 11.68
N LYS A 257 -21.48 14.66 12.91
CA LYS A 257 -21.54 16.06 13.32
C LYS A 257 -20.14 16.59 13.48
N ILE A 258 -19.84 17.76 12.92
CA ILE A 258 -18.50 18.32 12.88
C ILE A 258 -18.47 19.68 13.57
N SER A 259 -17.44 19.89 14.36
CA SER A 259 -17.05 21.18 14.94
C SER A 259 -15.61 21.48 14.56
N TYR A 260 -15.22 22.75 14.53
CA TYR A 260 -13.85 23.15 14.29
C TYR A 260 -13.47 24.40 15.08
N THR A 261 -12.18 24.60 15.31
CA THR A 261 -11.67 25.77 15.99
C THR A 261 -10.18 25.99 15.67
N LYS A 262 -9.71 27.22 15.86
CA LYS A 262 -8.28 27.56 15.80
C LYS A 262 -7.59 27.18 17.10
N VAL A 263 -6.42 26.60 16.99
CA VAL A 263 -5.55 26.18 18.10
C VAL A 263 -4.09 26.44 17.75
N LYS A 264 -3.21 26.41 18.74
CA LYS A 264 -1.75 26.45 18.55
C LYS A 264 -1.10 25.29 19.31
N LEU A 265 0.04 24.85 18.84
CA LEU A 265 0.87 23.92 19.60
C LEU A 265 1.63 24.67 20.69
N PRO A 266 1.83 24.07 21.88
CA PRO A 266 2.51 24.77 23.00
C PRO A 266 3.92 25.25 22.70
N TYR A 267 4.60 24.64 21.74
CA TYR A 267 6.01 24.89 21.41
C TYR A 267 6.20 25.79 20.18
N ASN A 268 5.15 26.13 19.45
CA ASN A 268 5.27 27.04 18.31
C ASN A 268 4.09 28.02 18.26
N LYS A 269 4.31 29.15 17.58
CA LYS A 269 3.29 30.21 17.45
C LYS A 269 2.35 29.99 16.25
N LYS A 270 2.59 28.96 15.43
CA LYS A 270 1.82 28.70 14.23
C LYS A 270 0.39 28.28 14.59
N GLU A 271 -0.55 28.79 13.86
CA GLU A 271 -1.97 28.48 14.03
C GLU A 271 -2.37 27.28 13.19
N TYR A 272 -3.12 26.37 13.78
CA TYR A 272 -3.69 25.17 13.16
C TYR A 272 -5.19 25.15 13.34
N THR A 273 -5.85 24.30 12.57
CA THR A 273 -7.26 24.02 12.74
C THR A 273 -7.42 22.66 13.43
N LEU A 274 -8.15 22.66 14.53
CA LEU A 274 -8.65 21.43 15.16
C LEU A 274 -10.06 21.18 14.63
N VAL A 275 -10.26 20.03 13.95
CA VAL A 275 -11.56 19.54 13.48
C VAL A 275 -11.97 18.37 14.37
N ILE A 276 -13.18 18.41 14.90
CA ILE A 276 -13.72 17.43 15.83
C ILE A 276 -14.95 16.80 15.16
N VAL A 277 -14.94 15.46 15.05
CA VAL A 277 -15.97 14.68 14.38
C VAL A 277 -16.66 13.76 15.36
N TYR A 278 -17.94 13.93 15.53
CA TYR A 278 -18.81 13.16 16.43
C TYR A 278 -19.64 12.15 15.63
N GLY A 279 -19.94 10.99 16.23
CA GLY A 279 -20.80 9.96 15.65
C GLY A 279 -20.04 8.81 14.98
N LEU A 280 -18.70 8.77 15.09
CA LEU A 280 -17.89 7.63 14.66
C LEU A 280 -17.71 6.59 15.78
N SER A 281 -17.62 7.04 17.01
CA SER A 281 -17.54 6.22 18.23
C SER A 281 -18.47 6.80 19.28
N GLU A 282 -19.00 5.95 20.15
CA GLU A 282 -19.83 6.36 21.28
C GLU A 282 -19.02 7.02 22.41
N GLU A 283 -17.77 6.56 22.61
CA GLU A 283 -16.94 6.99 23.73
C GLU A 283 -16.27 8.35 23.49
N HIS A 284 -15.61 8.51 22.34
CA HIS A 284 -14.80 9.69 22.08
C HIS A 284 -14.97 10.18 20.63
N PRO A 285 -15.11 11.52 20.43
CA PRO A 285 -15.07 12.08 19.09
C PRO A 285 -13.67 11.97 18.47
N MET A 286 -13.60 11.87 17.16
CA MET A 286 -12.34 11.91 16.43
C MET A 286 -11.84 13.35 16.34
N LYS A 287 -10.54 13.57 16.59
CA LYS A 287 -9.91 14.89 16.62
C LYS A 287 -8.79 14.92 15.57
N LEU A 288 -8.88 15.89 14.65
CA LEU A 288 -7.96 16.05 13.53
C LEU A 288 -7.27 17.41 13.62
N LEU A 289 -5.94 17.41 13.57
CA LEU A 289 -5.14 18.64 13.45
C LEU A 289 -4.74 18.83 11.99
N THR A 290 -4.87 20.05 11.49
CA THR A 290 -4.51 20.36 10.11
C THR A 290 -4.06 21.81 9.95
N ASN A 291 -3.21 22.06 8.96
CA ASN A 291 -2.84 23.39 8.49
C ASN A 291 -3.61 23.79 7.20
N LEU A 292 -4.55 22.96 6.73
CA LEU A 292 -5.41 23.30 5.61
C LEU A 292 -6.32 24.48 5.96
N GLU A 293 -6.49 25.38 5.02
CA GLU A 293 -7.39 26.52 5.19
C GLU A 293 -8.86 26.11 5.11
N TYR A 294 -9.67 26.78 5.92
CA TYR A 294 -11.13 26.65 5.88
C TYR A 294 -11.77 28.05 5.81
N ALA A 295 -12.28 28.39 4.68
CA ALA A 295 -13.09 29.61 4.54
C ALA A 295 -14.59 29.30 4.57
N LYS A 296 -14.97 28.07 4.22
CA LYS A 296 -16.36 27.63 4.08
C LYS A 296 -16.58 26.26 4.73
N LYS A 297 -17.83 25.94 5.04
CA LYS A 297 -18.29 24.66 5.59
C LYS A 297 -17.80 23.47 4.74
N GLU A 298 -17.83 23.61 3.43
CA GLU A 298 -17.42 22.59 2.46
C GLU A 298 -15.95 22.19 2.63
N ASN A 299 -15.07 23.15 2.97
CA ASN A 299 -13.66 22.88 3.20
C ASN A 299 -13.44 22.03 4.46
N VAL A 300 -14.23 22.27 5.51
CA VAL A 300 -14.17 21.45 6.73
C VAL A 300 -14.63 20.02 6.47
N ILE A 301 -15.70 19.85 5.67
CA ILE A 301 -16.19 18.54 5.23
C ILE A 301 -15.10 17.83 4.39
N LYS A 302 -14.40 18.57 3.51
CA LYS A 302 -13.30 18.02 2.71
C LYS A 302 -12.17 17.49 3.59
N ILE A 303 -11.80 18.19 4.67
CA ILE A 303 -10.78 17.73 5.63
C ILE A 303 -11.19 16.38 6.26
N VAL A 304 -12.45 16.24 6.66
CA VAL A 304 -12.96 14.97 7.20
C VAL A 304 -12.92 13.86 6.16
N ARG A 305 -13.33 14.13 4.93
CA ARG A 305 -13.27 13.15 3.82
C ARG A 305 -11.83 12.72 3.51
N LEU A 306 -10.88 13.66 3.52
CA LEU A 306 -9.45 13.35 3.37
C LEU A 306 -8.97 12.38 4.46
N TYR A 307 -9.36 12.62 5.70
CA TYR A 307 -8.98 11.67 6.77
C TYR A 307 -9.68 10.32 6.61
N LEU A 308 -10.96 10.31 6.27
CA LEU A 308 -11.69 9.06 6.06
C LEU A 308 -11.13 8.25 4.88
N SER A 309 -10.47 8.88 3.89
CA SER A 309 -9.81 8.14 2.80
C SER A 309 -8.61 7.30 3.27
N ARG A 310 -8.13 7.50 4.51
CA ARG A 310 -7.04 6.72 5.11
C ARG A 310 -7.35 5.21 5.16
N TRP A 311 -8.62 4.82 5.27
CA TRP A 311 -8.99 3.40 5.26
C TRP A 311 -8.47 2.64 4.03
N ARG A 312 -8.12 3.31 2.94
CA ARG A 312 -7.55 2.67 1.74
C ARG A 312 -6.17 2.08 1.96
N ILE A 313 -5.34 2.64 2.85
CA ILE A 313 -4.07 2.00 3.21
C ILE A 313 -4.31 0.75 4.09
N GLU A 314 -5.36 0.75 4.91
CA GLU A 314 -5.80 -0.45 5.66
C GLU A 314 -6.27 -1.55 4.71
N GLU A 315 -7.01 -1.21 3.64
CA GLU A 315 -7.36 -2.17 2.59
C GLU A 315 -6.12 -2.72 1.88
N HIS A 316 -5.11 -1.87 1.65
CA HIS A 316 -3.85 -2.30 1.05
C HIS A 316 -3.15 -3.34 1.94
N PHE A 317 -3.02 -3.09 3.25
CA PHE A 317 -2.48 -4.08 4.20
C PHE A 317 -3.34 -5.34 4.27
N ARG A 318 -4.66 -5.19 4.32
CA ARG A 318 -5.59 -6.33 4.29
C ARG A 318 -5.37 -7.19 3.04
N GLY A 319 -5.20 -6.56 1.88
CA GLY A 319 -4.89 -7.25 0.65
C GLY A 319 -3.59 -8.04 0.71
N LYS A 320 -2.50 -7.44 1.23
CA LYS A 320 -1.23 -8.16 1.47
C LYS A 320 -1.45 -9.38 2.37
N LYS A 321 -2.13 -9.21 3.50
CA LYS A 321 -2.31 -10.26 4.52
C LYS A 321 -3.28 -11.35 4.08
N GLN A 322 -4.44 -11.00 3.52
CA GLN A 322 -5.53 -11.95 3.25
C GLN A 322 -5.50 -12.57 1.85
N GLU A 323 -5.09 -11.82 0.83
CA GLU A 323 -5.12 -12.33 -0.55
C GLU A 323 -3.76 -12.92 -0.98
N TYR A 324 -2.66 -12.59 -0.26
CA TYR A 324 -1.31 -13.04 -0.59
C TYR A 324 -0.56 -13.74 0.54
N ASP A 325 -1.22 -14.05 1.65
CA ASP A 325 -0.61 -14.73 2.81
C ASP A 325 0.68 -14.05 3.29
N PHE A 326 0.73 -12.72 3.32
CA PHE A 326 1.95 -11.95 3.60
C PHE A 326 2.61 -12.33 4.92
N GLU A 327 1.83 -12.65 5.95
CA GLU A 327 2.32 -13.09 7.24
C GLU A 327 2.91 -14.52 7.20
N ASN A 328 2.59 -15.31 6.18
CA ASN A 328 3.10 -16.68 6.00
C ASN A 328 4.43 -16.76 5.23
N MET A 329 5.00 -15.62 4.79
CA MET A 329 6.32 -15.65 4.14
C MET A 329 7.36 -16.40 5.01
N ARG A 330 8.20 -17.25 4.37
CA ARG A 330 9.17 -18.12 5.06
C ARG A 330 10.62 -17.81 4.75
N VAL A 331 10.90 -16.72 4.04
CA VAL A 331 12.28 -16.24 3.84
C VAL A 331 12.84 -15.75 5.16
N ARG A 332 14.17 -15.91 5.39
CA ARG A 332 14.76 -15.83 6.73
C ARG A 332 15.44 -14.52 7.04
N THR A 333 15.99 -13.82 6.02
CA THR A 333 16.74 -12.58 6.22
C THR A 333 15.84 -11.36 6.00
N LEU A 334 16.11 -10.26 6.70
CA LEU A 334 15.41 -8.99 6.51
C LEU A 334 15.54 -8.49 5.06
N LYS A 335 16.69 -8.72 4.43
CA LYS A 335 16.90 -8.40 3.01
C LYS A 335 15.91 -9.16 2.12
N SER A 336 15.84 -10.50 2.28
CA SER A 336 14.90 -11.33 1.49
C SER A 336 13.44 -10.97 1.75
N MET A 337 13.09 -10.64 3.02
CA MET A 337 11.74 -10.20 3.36
C MET A 337 11.38 -8.87 2.68
N ASN A 338 12.29 -7.90 2.68
CA ASN A 338 12.09 -6.62 2.01
C ASN A 338 12.01 -6.76 0.49
N ASN A 339 12.84 -7.61 -0.13
CA ASN A 339 12.77 -7.88 -1.55
C ASN A 339 11.46 -8.57 -1.95
N LEU A 340 10.98 -9.52 -1.15
CA LEU A 340 9.67 -10.17 -1.35
C LEU A 340 8.53 -9.16 -1.16
N ASN A 341 8.60 -8.33 -0.12
CA ASN A 341 7.64 -7.25 0.12
C ASN A 341 7.62 -6.26 -1.05
N MET A 342 8.78 -5.89 -1.59
CA MET A 342 8.88 -5.02 -2.77
C MET A 342 8.16 -5.66 -3.98
N MET A 343 8.41 -6.95 -4.27
CA MET A 343 7.74 -7.64 -5.38
C MET A 343 6.22 -7.69 -5.20
N LEU A 344 5.73 -7.97 -3.98
CA LEU A 344 4.31 -7.96 -3.67
C LEU A 344 3.73 -6.54 -3.79
N THR A 345 4.41 -5.53 -3.24
CA THR A 345 3.98 -4.13 -3.29
C THR A 345 3.85 -3.64 -4.73
N ILE A 346 4.80 -3.96 -5.59
CA ILE A 346 4.75 -3.68 -7.03
C ILE A 346 3.56 -4.40 -7.69
N HIS A 347 3.31 -5.66 -7.31
CA HIS A 347 2.18 -6.42 -7.81
C HIS A 347 0.82 -5.79 -7.45
N LEU A 348 0.66 -5.36 -6.20
CA LEU A 348 -0.54 -4.63 -5.77
C LEU A 348 -0.70 -3.30 -6.50
N GLY A 349 0.41 -2.57 -6.70
CA GLY A 349 0.42 -1.34 -7.49
C GLY A 349 0.01 -1.57 -8.95
N TYR A 350 0.47 -2.67 -9.57
CA TYR A 350 0.02 -3.07 -10.90
C TYR A 350 -1.51 -3.27 -10.95
N MET A 351 -2.07 -4.03 -10.01
CA MET A 351 -3.52 -4.25 -9.92
C MET A 351 -4.29 -2.94 -9.72
N ALA A 352 -3.78 -2.05 -8.86
CA ALA A 352 -4.37 -0.74 -8.62
C ALA A 352 -4.39 0.12 -9.89
N MET A 353 -3.27 0.20 -10.62
CA MET A 353 -3.19 0.92 -11.89
C MET A 353 -4.04 0.29 -13.00
N LEU A 354 -4.17 -1.05 -13.00
CA LEU A 354 -4.98 -1.76 -13.98
C LEU A 354 -6.45 -1.44 -13.78
N SER A 355 -6.92 -1.44 -12.55
CA SER A 355 -8.32 -1.20 -12.23
C SER A 355 -8.81 0.22 -12.49
N ASP A 356 -7.92 1.16 -12.29
CA ASP A 356 -8.24 2.55 -12.56
C ASP A 356 -8.62 2.77 -14.05
N LYS A 357 -8.41 1.74 -14.87
CA LYS A 357 -8.76 1.67 -16.31
C LYS A 357 -10.06 0.90 -16.59
N ILE A 358 -10.91 0.69 -15.58
CA ILE A 358 -12.14 -0.13 -15.74
C ILE A 358 -13.01 0.34 -16.91
N ASP A 359 -13.13 1.64 -17.11
CA ASP A 359 -13.93 2.22 -18.18
C ASP A 359 -13.28 2.10 -19.58
N LYS A 360 -12.02 1.65 -19.64
CA LYS A 360 -11.21 1.67 -20.86
C LYS A 360 -10.66 0.31 -21.28
N LYS A 361 -10.71 -0.72 -20.40
CA LYS A 361 -10.15 -2.04 -20.66
C LYS A 361 -11.17 -3.15 -20.41
N LEU A 362 -11.56 -3.84 -21.48
CA LEU A 362 -12.41 -5.04 -21.41
C LEU A 362 -11.82 -6.12 -20.48
N LEU A 363 -10.49 -6.23 -20.42
CA LEU A 363 -9.79 -7.16 -19.53
C LEU A 363 -10.16 -6.94 -18.05
N VAL A 364 -10.32 -5.69 -17.58
CA VAL A 364 -10.68 -5.40 -16.18
C VAL A 364 -12.10 -5.89 -15.88
N ILE A 365 -13.03 -5.70 -16.81
CA ILE A 365 -14.41 -6.20 -16.68
C ILE A 365 -14.39 -7.72 -16.53
N LYS A 366 -13.62 -8.41 -17.38
CA LYS A 366 -13.47 -9.87 -17.32
C LYS A 366 -12.82 -10.37 -16.03
N ILE A 367 -11.86 -9.62 -15.46
CA ILE A 367 -11.25 -9.92 -14.17
C ILE A 367 -12.32 -9.84 -13.06
N ILE A 368 -13.11 -8.77 -13.04
CA ILE A 368 -14.17 -8.59 -12.06
C ILE A 368 -15.24 -9.69 -12.17
N GLU A 369 -15.66 -10.04 -13.39
CA GLU A 369 -16.60 -11.14 -13.64
C GLU A 369 -16.04 -12.48 -13.14
N ALA A 370 -14.75 -12.76 -13.40
CA ALA A 370 -14.09 -13.99 -12.98
C ALA A 370 -13.97 -14.10 -11.45
N SER A 371 -13.92 -12.97 -10.72
CA SER A 371 -13.86 -12.95 -9.26
C SER A 371 -15.11 -13.52 -8.57
N LYS A 372 -16.22 -13.66 -9.28
CA LYS A 372 -17.52 -14.17 -8.78
C LYS A 372 -18.01 -13.42 -7.53
N SER A 373 -17.75 -12.14 -7.45
CA SER A 373 -18.14 -11.31 -6.29
C SER A 373 -19.65 -11.19 -6.17
N LEU A 374 -20.14 -11.18 -4.93
CA LEU A 374 -21.58 -11.04 -4.66
C LEU A 374 -22.06 -9.64 -5.08
N LYS A 375 -23.13 -9.60 -5.88
CA LYS A 375 -23.75 -8.35 -6.30
C LYS A 375 -24.28 -7.57 -5.08
N GLY A 376 -24.12 -6.25 -5.07
CA GLY A 376 -24.73 -5.35 -4.08
C GLY A 376 -23.96 -5.15 -2.77
N LYS A 377 -22.79 -5.78 -2.58
CA LYS A 377 -21.91 -5.47 -1.44
C LYS A 377 -20.83 -4.48 -1.85
N ILE A 378 -20.41 -3.62 -0.92
CA ILE A 378 -19.20 -2.81 -1.09
C ILE A 378 -18.06 -3.78 -1.38
N ILE A 379 -17.43 -3.50 -2.49
CA ILE A 379 -16.47 -4.39 -3.07
C ILE A 379 -15.11 -3.91 -2.56
N VAL A 380 -14.46 -4.72 -1.74
CA VAL A 380 -13.02 -4.57 -1.48
C VAL A 380 -12.32 -4.88 -2.80
N TRP A 381 -12.05 -3.82 -3.50
CA TRP A 381 -11.64 -3.80 -4.90
C TRP A 381 -10.37 -4.62 -5.14
N LEU A 382 -9.40 -4.51 -4.23
CA LEU A 382 -8.14 -5.27 -4.31
C LEU A 382 -8.39 -6.78 -4.30
N SER A 383 -9.29 -7.25 -3.41
CA SER A 383 -9.65 -8.67 -3.32
C SER A 383 -10.31 -9.18 -4.60
N GLN A 384 -11.16 -8.36 -5.25
CA GLN A 384 -11.76 -8.76 -6.52
C GLN A 384 -10.73 -8.91 -7.63
N MET A 385 -9.82 -7.94 -7.75
CA MET A 385 -8.76 -8.01 -8.75
C MET A 385 -7.86 -9.22 -8.51
N ALA A 386 -7.41 -9.43 -7.28
CA ALA A 386 -6.56 -10.57 -6.92
C ALA A 386 -7.23 -11.91 -7.26
N ARG A 387 -8.47 -12.11 -6.82
CA ARG A 387 -9.24 -13.33 -7.07
C ARG A 387 -9.55 -13.53 -8.56
N GLY A 388 -9.96 -12.47 -9.25
CA GLY A 388 -10.27 -12.53 -10.67
C GLY A 388 -9.06 -12.86 -11.54
N ILE A 389 -7.90 -12.23 -11.27
CA ILE A 389 -6.64 -12.53 -11.94
C ILE A 389 -6.22 -13.98 -11.68
N LYS A 390 -6.26 -14.43 -10.44
CA LYS A 390 -5.95 -15.82 -10.07
C LYS A 390 -6.86 -16.81 -10.80
N GLU A 391 -8.17 -16.57 -10.86
CA GLU A 391 -9.12 -17.43 -11.57
C GLU A 391 -8.83 -17.49 -13.08
N ILE A 392 -8.53 -16.36 -13.71
CA ILE A 392 -8.17 -16.32 -15.15
C ILE A 392 -6.87 -17.09 -15.38
N LEU A 393 -5.83 -16.89 -14.55
CA LEU A 393 -4.52 -17.50 -14.72
C LEU A 393 -4.50 -19.01 -14.37
N LYS A 394 -5.51 -19.57 -13.73
CA LYS A 394 -5.66 -21.02 -13.56
C LYS A 394 -5.62 -21.78 -14.90
N TYR A 395 -6.12 -21.17 -15.95
CA TYR A 395 -6.15 -21.75 -17.31
C TYR A 395 -4.84 -21.54 -18.09
N CYS A 396 -3.84 -20.90 -17.45
CA CYS A 396 -2.52 -20.76 -18.02
C CYS A 396 -1.65 -21.96 -17.61
N HIS A 397 -1.55 -22.98 -18.46
CA HIS A 397 -0.84 -24.23 -18.15
C HIS A 397 0.67 -24.13 -18.31
N THR A 398 1.17 -23.11 -19.02
CA THR A 398 2.59 -22.86 -19.25
C THR A 398 3.08 -21.68 -18.41
N GLY A 399 4.33 -21.76 -17.94
CA GLY A 399 5.02 -20.67 -17.30
C GLY A 399 5.38 -19.55 -18.30
N ILE A 400 6.39 -18.76 -17.97
CA ILE A 400 6.86 -17.64 -18.81
C ILE A 400 7.89 -18.06 -19.86
N LYS A 401 8.44 -19.29 -19.80
CA LYS A 401 9.51 -19.79 -20.68
C LYS A 401 9.14 -19.70 -22.16
N GLU A 402 7.97 -20.21 -22.54
CA GLU A 402 7.49 -20.14 -23.94
C GLU A 402 7.36 -18.70 -24.45
N TRP A 403 7.00 -17.76 -23.58
CA TRP A 403 6.89 -16.36 -23.95
C TRP A 403 8.25 -15.75 -24.27
N GLN A 404 9.29 -16.14 -23.54
CA GLN A 404 10.67 -15.71 -23.81
C GLN A 404 11.21 -16.31 -25.09
N GLU A 405 10.89 -17.56 -25.39
CA GLU A 405 11.29 -18.24 -26.63
C GLU A 405 10.64 -17.62 -27.87
N ILE A 406 9.34 -17.30 -27.80
CA ILE A 406 8.61 -16.62 -28.89
C ILE A 406 9.23 -15.25 -29.18
N GLU A 407 9.54 -14.46 -28.16
CA GLU A 407 10.19 -13.15 -28.36
C GLU A 407 11.59 -13.25 -28.95
N HIS A 408 12.34 -14.27 -28.57
CA HIS A 408 13.66 -14.51 -29.15
C HIS A 408 13.56 -14.85 -30.63
N GLN A 409 12.59 -15.69 -31.00
CA GLN A 409 12.33 -16.05 -32.40
C GLN A 409 11.82 -14.85 -33.21
N GLU A 410 10.96 -14.01 -32.66
CA GLU A 410 10.48 -12.80 -33.34
C GLU A 410 11.61 -11.77 -33.54
N LYS A 411 12.51 -11.58 -32.57
CA LYS A 411 13.70 -10.75 -32.73
C LYS A 411 14.65 -11.27 -33.80
N ILE A 412 14.87 -12.58 -33.87
CA ILE A 412 15.72 -13.19 -34.92
C ILE A 412 15.05 -12.98 -36.30
N LYS A 413 13.74 -13.15 -36.44
CA LYS A 413 13.02 -12.88 -37.68
C LYS A 413 13.11 -11.42 -38.11
N GLN A 414 12.99 -10.47 -37.16
CA GLN A 414 13.13 -9.05 -37.46
C GLN A 414 14.57 -8.68 -37.91
N LEU A 415 15.58 -9.29 -37.27
CA LEU A 415 16.97 -9.10 -37.69
C LEU A 415 17.27 -9.68 -39.09
N GLN A 416 16.63 -10.79 -39.45
CA GLN A 416 16.73 -11.39 -40.78
C GLN A 416 15.98 -10.59 -41.88
N LEU A 417 15.00 -9.77 -41.51
CA LEU A 417 14.31 -8.89 -42.45
C LEU A 417 15.03 -7.56 -42.68
N VAL A 418 16.01 -7.23 -41.87
CA VAL A 418 16.82 -6.00 -41.96
C VAL A 418 18.19 -6.25 -42.65
N LEU A 419 18.56 -7.52 -42.85
CA LEU A 419 19.73 -7.94 -43.63
C LEU A 419 19.32 -8.36 -45.04
#